data_61ccc5b7b6adaa2ec0832a13202110c4
#
_entry.id   61ccc5b7b6adaa2ec0832a13202110c4
#
_cell.length_a   1.000
_cell.length_b   1.000
_cell.length_c   1.000
_cell.angle_alpha   90.00
_cell.angle_beta   90.00
_cell.angle_gamma   90.00
#
_symmetry.space_group_name_H-M   'P 1'
#
loop_
_entity.id
_entity.type
_entity.pdbx_description
1 polymer ?
#
loop_
_entity_poly.entity_id
_entity_poly.type
_entity_poly.pdbx_seq_one_letter_code
_entity_poly.pdbx_strand_id
1 'polypeptide(L)'
;MYALICRTPDDAHCIAIAELRTRLEKRLKTEAKRYLDERGTTEEEMEELGYAETIAEATTHWTDEDDEYPYELYIEETDFI
;
A
#
# COMPACT_ATOMS: atom_id res chain seq x y z
N MET A 1 -10.78 -15.65 2.03
CA MET A 1 -10.32 -14.55 2.88
C MET A 1 -9.10 -13.90 2.26
N TYR A 2 -8.91 -12.62 2.52
CA TYR A 2 -7.83 -11.83 1.93
C TYR A 2 -7.02 -11.14 3.01
N ALA A 3 -5.74 -10.92 2.75
CA ALA A 3 -4.84 -10.23 3.66
C ALA A 3 -4.15 -9.08 2.93
N LEU A 4 -4.06 -7.93 3.58
CA LEU A 4 -3.27 -6.79 3.11
C LEU A 4 -1.92 -6.86 3.79
N ILE A 5 -0.86 -6.98 3.00
CA ILE A 5 0.51 -7.16 3.49
C ILE A 5 1.35 -5.96 3.12
N CYS A 6 2.13 -5.49 4.10
CA CYS A 6 3.14 -4.46 3.92
C CYS A 6 4.51 -5.12 3.93
N ARG A 7 5.31 -4.88 2.90
CA ARG A 7 6.67 -5.40 2.82
C ARG A 7 7.68 -4.27 2.67
N THR A 8 8.71 -4.31 3.50
CA THR A 8 9.85 -3.41 3.46
C THR A 8 11.12 -4.25 3.42
N PRO A 9 12.31 -3.66 3.19
CA PRO A 9 13.56 -4.43 3.23
C PRO A 9 13.81 -5.13 4.57
N ASP A 10 13.25 -4.60 5.66
CA ASP A 10 13.49 -5.13 7.01
C ASP A 10 12.45 -6.15 7.45
N ASP A 11 11.23 -6.09 6.91
CA ASP A 11 10.13 -6.90 7.42
C ASP A 11 8.97 -7.00 6.43
N ALA A 12 8.12 -8.00 6.66
CA ALA A 12 6.84 -8.15 5.98
C ALA A 12 5.80 -8.52 7.03
N HIS A 13 4.69 -7.77 7.08
CA HIS A 13 3.64 -8.04 8.06
C HIS A 13 2.25 -7.79 7.49
N CYS A 14 1.28 -8.47 8.07
CA CYS A 14 -0.12 -8.32 7.71
C CYS A 14 -0.72 -7.11 8.46
N ILE A 15 -1.30 -6.19 7.70
CA ILE A 15 -1.92 -4.99 8.25
C ILE A 15 -3.40 -5.24 8.59
N ALA A 16 -4.10 -5.96 7.72
CA ALA A 16 -5.53 -6.19 7.85
C ALA A 16 -5.96 -7.47 7.13
N ILE A 17 -7.07 -8.03 7.58
CA ILE A 17 -7.67 -9.23 7.00
C ILE A 17 -9.15 -8.92 6.75
N ALA A 18 -9.70 -9.38 5.63
CA ALA A 18 -11.12 -9.21 5.32
C ALA A 18 -11.63 -10.35 4.44
N GLU A 19 -12.93 -10.61 4.52
CA GLU A 19 -13.59 -11.59 3.66
C GLU A 19 -13.72 -11.08 2.22
N LEU A 20 -13.88 -9.75 2.06
CA LEU A 20 -14.03 -9.11 0.76
C LEU A 20 -12.75 -8.35 0.38
N ARG A 21 -12.23 -8.66 -0.79
CA ARG A 21 -11.05 -7.97 -1.33
C ARG A 21 -11.26 -6.46 -1.45
N THR A 22 -12.46 -6.03 -1.81
CA THR A 22 -12.79 -4.61 -1.98
C THR A 22 -12.55 -3.76 -0.73
N ARG A 23 -12.73 -4.34 0.45
CA ARG A 23 -12.43 -3.64 1.70
C ARG A 23 -10.95 -3.38 1.87
N LEU A 24 -10.14 -4.36 1.47
CA LEU A 24 -8.69 -4.22 1.54
C LEU A 24 -8.16 -3.29 0.46
N GLU A 25 -8.81 -3.20 -0.69
CA GLU A 25 -8.44 -2.25 -1.74
C GLU A 25 -8.52 -0.81 -1.23
N LYS A 26 -9.58 -0.48 -0.49
CA LYS A 26 -9.73 0.82 0.15
C LYS A 26 -8.66 1.05 1.21
N ARG A 27 -8.40 0.03 2.01
CA ARG A 27 -7.38 0.12 3.06
C ARG A 27 -5.99 0.28 2.47
N LEU A 28 -5.69 -0.40 1.36
CA LEU A 28 -4.42 -0.28 0.66
C LEU A 28 -4.17 1.17 0.26
N LYS A 29 -5.16 1.84 -0.32
CA LYS A 29 -5.06 3.25 -0.72
C LYS A 29 -4.83 4.17 0.48
N THR A 30 -5.53 3.91 1.57
CA THR A 30 -5.38 4.68 2.81
C THR A 30 -3.98 4.51 3.39
N GLU A 31 -3.47 3.29 3.43
CA GLU A 31 -2.13 3.01 3.96
C GLU A 31 -1.02 3.58 3.07
N ALA A 32 -1.19 3.54 1.75
CA ALA A 32 -0.24 4.14 0.82
C ALA A 32 -0.12 5.66 1.05
N LYS A 33 -1.26 6.33 1.17
CA LYS A 33 -1.30 7.77 1.43
C LYS A 33 -0.71 8.11 2.79
N ARG A 34 -1.03 7.33 3.80
CA ARG A 34 -0.50 7.49 5.15
C ARG A 34 1.02 7.34 5.18
N TYR A 35 1.55 6.35 4.46
CA TYR A 35 2.99 6.15 4.35
C TYR A 35 3.68 7.39 3.77
N LEU A 36 3.13 7.96 2.69
CA LEU A 36 3.69 9.15 2.07
C LEU A 36 3.61 10.37 2.99
N ASP A 37 2.51 10.53 3.73
CA ASP A 37 2.36 11.61 4.71
C ASP A 37 3.39 11.48 5.84
N GLU A 38 3.60 10.28 6.34
CA GLU A 38 4.56 10.02 7.42
C GLU A 38 6.01 10.26 7.00
N ARG A 39 6.32 10.05 5.72
CA ARG A 39 7.65 10.33 5.21
C ARG A 39 7.86 11.81 4.85
N GLY A 40 6.83 12.64 5.03
CA GLY A 40 6.91 14.08 4.79
C GLY A 40 6.76 14.50 3.34
N THR A 41 6.15 13.66 2.50
CA THR A 41 5.88 13.98 1.11
C THR A 41 4.89 15.14 1.00
N THR A 42 5.25 16.19 0.28
CA THR A 42 4.39 17.36 0.08
C THR A 42 3.38 17.11 -1.04
N GLU A 43 2.34 17.97 -1.10
CA GLU A 43 1.36 17.90 -2.19
C GLU A 43 2.00 18.12 -3.55
N GLU A 44 3.00 19.00 -3.63
CA GLU A 44 3.76 19.24 -4.86
C GLU A 44 4.50 17.99 -5.32
N GLU A 45 5.15 17.30 -4.39
CA GLU A 45 5.84 16.03 -4.69
C GLU A 45 4.85 14.94 -5.11
N MET A 46 3.67 14.91 -4.48
CA MET A 46 2.61 13.97 -4.86
C MET A 46 2.21 14.16 -6.33
N GLU A 47 2.09 15.39 -6.78
CA GLU A 47 1.74 15.71 -8.16
C GLU A 47 2.89 15.42 -9.13
N GLU A 48 4.11 15.88 -8.81
CA GLU A 48 5.28 15.72 -9.66
C GLU A 48 5.64 14.26 -9.90
N LEU A 49 5.53 13.43 -8.87
CA LEU A 49 5.88 12.01 -8.94
C LEU A 49 4.70 11.12 -9.32
N GLY A 50 3.52 11.70 -9.50
CA GLY A 50 2.33 10.97 -9.91
C GLY A 50 1.77 10.03 -8.85
N TYR A 51 2.09 10.24 -7.58
CA TYR A 51 1.62 9.37 -6.49
C TYR A 51 0.10 9.36 -6.35
N ALA A 52 -0.54 10.52 -6.50
CA ALA A 52 -2.00 10.60 -6.40
C ALA A 52 -2.67 9.69 -7.43
N GLU A 53 -2.14 9.67 -8.66
CA GLU A 53 -2.66 8.82 -9.72
C GLU A 53 -2.38 7.34 -9.48
N THR A 54 -1.17 7.00 -9.06
CA THR A 54 -0.80 5.61 -8.80
C THR A 54 -1.62 5.01 -7.66
N ILE A 55 -1.89 5.79 -6.61
CA ILE A 55 -2.74 5.36 -5.51
C ILE A 55 -4.19 5.21 -5.97
N ALA A 56 -4.70 6.17 -6.73
CA ALA A 56 -6.08 6.11 -7.24
C ALA A 56 -6.32 4.90 -8.13
N GLU A 57 -5.34 4.49 -8.91
CA GLU A 57 -5.41 3.34 -9.81
C GLU A 57 -5.08 2.01 -9.15
N ALA A 58 -4.47 2.05 -7.98
CA ALA A 58 -4.07 0.83 -7.27
C ALA A 58 -5.30 0.02 -6.84
N THR A 59 -5.27 -1.28 -7.10
CA THR A 59 -6.32 -2.20 -6.65
C THR A 59 -5.76 -3.23 -5.68
N THR A 60 -4.90 -4.11 -6.14
CA THR A 60 -4.35 -5.20 -5.30
C THR A 60 -2.88 -5.01 -4.96
N HIS A 61 -2.25 -3.97 -5.50
CA HIS A 61 -0.82 -3.74 -5.33
C HIS A 61 -0.48 -2.27 -5.49
N TRP A 62 0.40 -1.78 -4.63
CA TRP A 62 0.99 -0.45 -4.76
C TRP A 62 2.41 -0.50 -4.21
N THR A 63 3.33 0.16 -4.88
CA THR A 63 4.71 0.20 -4.43
C THR A 63 5.28 1.62 -4.56
N ASP A 64 6.16 1.97 -3.61
CA ASP A 64 7.02 3.14 -3.72
C ASP A 64 8.43 2.62 -4.02
N GLU A 65 8.90 2.87 -5.24
CA GLU A 65 10.18 2.39 -5.72
C GLU A 65 11.33 3.32 -5.30
N ASP A 66 11.49 3.49 -3.99
CA ASP A 66 12.64 4.20 -3.44
C ASP A 66 13.85 3.26 -3.49
N ASP A 67 14.96 3.71 -4.06
CA ASP A 67 16.17 2.90 -4.21
C ASP A 67 16.78 2.49 -2.87
N GLU A 68 16.63 3.32 -1.84
CA GLU A 68 17.20 3.04 -0.52
C GLU A 68 16.27 2.24 0.39
N TYR A 69 14.96 2.51 0.30
CA TYR A 69 13.98 1.85 1.15
C TYR A 69 12.67 1.60 0.41
N PRO A 70 12.63 0.57 -0.44
CA PRO A 70 11.41 0.23 -1.17
C PRO A 70 10.29 -0.20 -0.23
N TYR A 71 9.08 0.25 -0.54
CA TYR A 71 7.89 -0.03 0.25
C TYR A 71 6.82 -0.64 -0.66
N GLU A 72 6.24 -1.73 -0.24
CA GLU A 72 5.24 -2.46 -1.02
C GLU A 72 4.00 -2.79 -0.18
N LEU A 73 2.84 -2.55 -0.77
CA LEU A 73 1.56 -3.01 -0.23
C LEU A 73 0.92 -3.93 -1.26
N TYR A 74 0.43 -5.09 -0.82
CA TYR A 74 -0.27 -6.00 -1.71
C TYR A 74 -1.34 -6.79 -0.98
N ILE A 75 -2.33 -7.25 -1.75
CA ILE A 75 -3.42 -8.06 -1.23
C ILE A 75 -3.21 -9.49 -1.71
N GLU A 76 -3.24 -10.43 -0.78
CA GLU A 76 -3.07 -11.84 -1.04
C GLU A 76 -4.30 -12.61 -0.59
N GLU A 77 -4.77 -13.54 -1.41
CA GLU A 77 -5.79 -14.47 -1.00
C GLU A 77 -5.16 -15.52 -0.08
N THR A 78 -5.80 -15.79 1.03
CA THR A 78 -5.26 -16.71 2.02
C THR A 78 -6.38 -17.56 2.63
N ASP A 79 -6.04 -18.80 2.97
CA ASP A 79 -6.94 -19.73 3.63
C ASP A 79 -6.58 -19.78 5.10
N PHE A 80 -7.35 -19.05 5.91
CA PHE A 80 -7.29 -19.18 7.35
C PHE A 80 -8.30 -20.23 7.79
N ILE A 81 -7.81 -21.30 8.29
CA ILE A 81 -8.64 -22.35 8.84
C ILE A 81 -8.68 -22.21 10.36
#